data_a96b139a23bf4eb8922a7595056a57e7
#
_entry.id   a96b139a23bf4eb8922a7595056a57e7
#
_cell.length_a   1.000
_cell.length_b   1.000
_cell.length_c   1.000
_cell.angle_alpha   90.00
_cell.angle_beta   90.00
_cell.angle_gamma   90.00
#
_symmetry.space_group_name_H-M   'P 1'
#
loop_
_entity.id
_entity.type
_entity.pdbx_description
1 polymer ?
#
loop_
_entity_poly.entity_id
_entity_poly.type
_entity_poly.pdbx_seq_one_letter_code
_entity_poly.pdbx_strand_id
1 'polypeptide(L)'
;MREKIEKHYAEVAKMVQDAETDAATGFRIVSDTRMACSLADRSEAFNIYDDRLVEGIPEKALVASRGCGDPVSQAQLQPGETVLDLGCGGGVDAIIASRLVGEEGKVYGLDMTPEMIELAYENSLSAGARNIEYIEGLIEDIPLDDGTLDVVLSNCVINLSDDRPAALREAARVLKPGGRFVVSDIVEFEPLPDVARGDVCIIAGTTNGMLSIDAYAVLLEEVGFSRATIEPKTVYSIDVLHEKAQRKGRMEHFERVKDLDVSGKTGSVIITAWR
;
A
#
# COMPACT_ATOMS: atom_id res chain seq x y z
N MET A 1 -7.54 -2.20 17.04
CA MET A 1 -6.53 -1.52 16.19
C MET A 1 -7.20 -0.87 14.98
N ARG A 2 -8.12 -1.56 14.30
CA ARG A 2 -8.87 -1.14 13.11
C ARG A 2 -9.43 0.30 13.19
N GLU A 3 -10.23 0.65 14.18
CA GLU A 3 -10.81 2.00 14.35
C GLU A 3 -9.75 3.13 14.34
N LYS A 4 -8.56 2.87 14.88
CA LYS A 4 -7.48 3.88 14.87
C LYS A 4 -6.88 4.05 13.48
N ILE A 5 -6.78 2.96 12.70
CA ILE A 5 -6.28 2.96 11.33
C ILE A 5 -7.29 3.69 10.45
N GLU A 6 -8.56 3.29 10.50
CA GLU A 6 -9.67 3.92 9.78
C GLU A 6 -9.74 5.43 10.05
N LYS A 7 -9.75 5.84 11.31
CA LYS A 7 -9.75 7.26 11.68
C LYS A 7 -8.53 8.01 11.12
N HIS A 8 -7.35 7.40 11.17
CA HIS A 8 -6.13 8.02 10.63
C HIS A 8 -6.25 8.24 9.12
N TYR A 9 -6.72 7.24 8.37
CA TYR A 9 -6.88 7.37 6.92
C TYR A 9 -8.03 8.30 6.52
N ALA A 10 -9.12 8.34 7.28
CA ALA A 10 -10.17 9.33 7.09
C ALA A 10 -9.65 10.77 7.28
N GLU A 11 -8.82 11.00 8.30
CA GLU A 11 -8.17 12.30 8.49
C GLU A 11 -7.23 12.64 7.34
N VAL A 12 -6.46 11.68 6.81
CA VAL A 12 -5.59 11.86 5.64
C VAL A 12 -6.42 12.23 4.40
N ALA A 13 -7.49 11.48 4.12
CA ALA A 13 -8.35 11.76 2.96
C ALA A 13 -8.94 13.18 3.01
N LYS A 14 -9.51 13.58 4.15
CA LYS A 14 -10.06 14.94 4.36
C LYS A 14 -9.00 16.01 4.16
N MET A 15 -7.81 15.84 4.75
CA MET A 15 -6.72 16.79 4.58
C MET A 15 -6.31 16.96 3.11
N VAL A 16 -6.30 15.86 2.34
CA VAL A 16 -5.97 15.90 0.91
C VAL A 16 -7.09 16.53 0.07
N GLN A 17 -8.36 16.25 0.42
CA GLN A 17 -9.52 16.87 -0.25
C GLN A 17 -9.59 18.37 -0.03
N ASP A 18 -9.35 18.83 1.22
CA ASP A 18 -9.41 20.25 1.62
C ASP A 18 -8.21 21.06 1.15
N ALA A 19 -7.14 20.44 0.66
CA ALA A 19 -5.95 21.14 0.16
C ALA A 19 -6.27 21.89 -1.13
N GLU A 20 -6.17 23.22 -1.10
CA GLU A 20 -6.27 24.06 -2.31
C GLU A 20 -5.03 23.90 -3.19
N THR A 21 -5.24 23.68 -4.48
CA THR A 21 -4.16 23.65 -5.48
C THR A 21 -3.71 25.05 -5.81
N ASP A 22 -2.44 25.38 -5.56
CA ASP A 22 -1.80 26.60 -6.03
C ASP A 22 -1.26 26.37 -7.45
N ALA A 23 -1.69 27.21 -8.40
CA ALA A 23 -1.31 27.11 -9.81
C ALA A 23 0.20 27.32 -10.08
N ALA A 24 0.98 27.81 -9.10
CA ALA A 24 2.42 28.08 -9.25
C ALA A 24 3.32 26.98 -8.64
N THR A 25 2.82 26.27 -7.64
CA THR A 25 3.58 25.23 -6.90
C THR A 25 2.87 23.87 -6.86
N GLY A 26 1.66 23.79 -7.44
CA GLY A 26 0.80 22.62 -7.41
C GLY A 26 0.03 22.40 -6.09
N PHE A 27 0.47 22.98 -4.97
CA PHE A 27 -0.19 22.78 -3.67
C PHE A 27 0.06 23.93 -2.71
N ARG A 28 -0.98 24.49 -2.10
CA ARG A 28 -0.88 25.43 -0.98
C ARG A 28 -1.34 24.73 0.31
N ILE A 29 -0.41 24.63 1.26
CA ILE A 29 -0.68 24.09 2.58
C ILE A 29 -1.35 25.15 3.43
N VAL A 30 -2.52 24.84 3.99
CA VAL A 30 -3.09 25.59 5.10
C VAL A 30 -2.41 25.11 6.39
N SER A 31 -1.69 25.99 7.00
CA SER A 31 -1.04 26.12 8.30
C SER A 31 -1.19 25.04 9.42
N ASP A 32 -1.20 23.74 9.13
CA ASP A 32 -1.07 22.71 10.18
C ASP A 32 0.26 21.96 10.03
N THR A 33 1.09 21.99 11.08
CA THR A 33 2.39 21.31 11.16
C THR A 33 2.31 19.79 10.95
N ARG A 34 1.14 19.16 11.16
CA ARG A 34 0.88 17.75 10.84
C ARG A 34 0.79 17.49 9.34
N MET A 35 0.34 18.48 8.58
CA MET A 35 0.26 18.43 7.13
C MET A 35 1.63 18.53 6.45
N ALA A 36 2.56 19.29 7.04
CA ALA A 36 3.94 19.38 6.54
C ALA A 36 4.66 18.02 6.56
N CYS A 37 4.42 17.17 7.57
CA CYS A 37 4.91 15.79 7.60
C CYS A 37 4.27 14.90 6.53
N SER A 38 2.98 15.07 6.24
CA SER A 38 2.25 14.33 5.20
C SER A 38 2.72 14.68 3.80
N LEU A 39 3.11 15.93 3.56
CA LEU A 39 3.62 16.40 2.27
C LEU A 39 5.13 16.15 2.08
N ALA A 40 5.88 16.02 3.16
CA ALA A 40 7.27 15.54 3.09
C ALA A 40 7.36 14.07 2.62
N ASP A 41 6.28 13.28 2.78
CA ASP A 41 6.12 11.93 2.21
C ASP A 41 5.93 11.96 0.68
N ARG A 42 5.72 13.12 0.09
CA ARG A 42 5.57 13.35 -1.35
C ARG A 42 6.68 12.73 -2.19
N SER A 43 7.91 12.70 -1.67
CA SER A 43 9.06 12.13 -2.36
C SER A 43 9.07 10.60 -2.41
N GLU A 44 8.40 9.89 -1.48
CA GLU A 44 8.33 8.41 -1.53
C GLU A 44 7.35 7.97 -2.62
N ALA A 45 6.13 8.49 -2.66
CA ALA A 45 5.14 8.10 -3.68
C ALA A 45 5.63 8.41 -5.11
N PHE A 46 6.28 9.58 -5.32
CA PHE A 46 6.83 9.94 -6.62
C PHE A 46 8.08 9.11 -7.02
N ASN A 47 8.80 8.53 -6.06
CA ASN A 47 9.99 7.71 -6.33
C ASN A 47 9.68 6.20 -6.38
N ILE A 48 8.46 5.79 -6.02
CA ILE A 48 8.04 4.39 -6.02
C ILE A 48 7.71 3.90 -7.44
N TYR A 49 7.00 4.74 -8.22
CA TYR A 49 6.54 4.39 -9.56
C TYR A 49 7.42 5.01 -10.64
N ASP A 50 7.48 4.36 -11.82
CA ASP A 50 8.07 4.96 -13.02
C ASP A 50 7.27 6.23 -13.40
N ASP A 51 7.96 7.31 -13.74
CA ASP A 51 7.36 8.61 -14.08
C ASP A 51 6.26 8.49 -15.17
N ARG A 52 6.44 7.55 -16.10
CA ARG A 52 5.47 7.28 -17.18
C ARG A 52 4.16 6.68 -16.68
N LEU A 53 4.19 5.93 -15.59
CA LEU A 53 2.99 5.34 -14.99
C LEU A 53 2.15 6.36 -14.24
N VAL A 54 2.82 7.33 -13.62
CA VAL A 54 2.15 8.37 -12.83
C VAL A 54 1.79 9.62 -13.63
N GLU A 55 2.21 9.71 -14.90
CA GLU A 55 1.84 10.81 -15.78
C GLU A 55 0.32 10.96 -15.88
N GLY A 56 -0.21 12.16 -15.57
CA GLY A 56 -1.64 12.44 -15.58
C GLY A 56 -2.45 11.79 -14.45
N ILE A 57 -1.79 11.21 -13.44
CA ILE A 57 -2.46 10.86 -12.18
C ILE A 57 -2.61 12.12 -11.33
N PRO A 58 -3.79 12.39 -10.75
CA PRO A 58 -4.00 13.53 -9.89
C PRO A 58 -3.01 13.54 -8.72
N GLU A 59 -2.44 14.70 -8.43
CA GLU A 59 -1.50 14.85 -7.31
C GLU A 59 -2.10 14.43 -5.98
N LYS A 60 -3.40 14.66 -5.77
CA LYS A 60 -4.14 14.21 -4.58
C LYS A 60 -4.06 12.70 -4.36
N ALA A 61 -4.10 11.89 -5.43
CA ALA A 61 -3.92 10.45 -5.35
C ALA A 61 -2.52 10.09 -4.83
N LEU A 62 -1.48 10.69 -5.42
CA LEU A 62 -0.08 10.45 -5.04
C LEU A 62 0.22 10.88 -3.59
N VAL A 63 -0.31 12.03 -3.17
CA VAL A 63 -0.16 12.54 -1.80
C VAL A 63 -0.88 11.66 -0.78
N ALA A 64 -2.02 11.08 -1.13
CA ALA A 64 -2.76 10.14 -0.26
C ALA A 64 -2.10 8.76 -0.16
N SER A 65 -1.24 8.38 -1.12
CA SER A 65 -0.57 7.09 -1.14
C SER A 65 0.35 6.89 0.08
N ARG A 66 0.30 5.69 0.66
CA ARG A 66 1.17 5.22 1.75
C ARG A 66 1.86 3.91 1.40
N GLY A 67 1.92 3.61 0.10
CA GLY A 67 2.59 2.43 -0.41
C GLY A 67 4.10 2.40 -0.09
N CYS A 68 4.69 1.22 -0.16
CA CYS A 68 6.12 1.00 0.08
C CYS A 68 6.86 0.42 -1.15
N GLY A 69 6.14 0.25 -2.26
CA GLY A 69 6.69 -0.23 -3.52
C GLY A 69 5.67 -0.15 -4.65
N ASP A 70 6.04 -0.69 -5.81
CA ASP A 70 5.22 -0.72 -7.03
C ASP A 70 4.79 -2.16 -7.36
N PRO A 71 3.67 -2.64 -6.78
CA PRO A 71 3.14 -3.95 -7.09
C PRO A 71 2.55 -4.02 -8.50
N VAL A 72 2.06 -2.89 -9.04
CA VAL A 72 1.39 -2.86 -10.35
C VAL A 72 2.35 -3.21 -11.47
N SER A 73 3.55 -2.61 -11.50
CA SER A 73 4.58 -2.94 -12.51
C SER A 73 5.03 -4.39 -12.43
N GLN A 74 5.09 -4.94 -11.21
CA GLN A 74 5.51 -6.33 -10.99
C GLN A 74 4.41 -7.33 -11.34
N ALA A 75 3.15 -6.90 -11.32
CA ALA A 75 2.01 -7.75 -11.64
C ALA A 75 1.95 -8.15 -13.12
N GLN A 76 2.65 -7.43 -14.02
CA GLN A 76 2.65 -7.71 -15.46
C GLN A 76 1.21 -7.82 -16.02
N LEU A 77 0.38 -6.82 -15.69
CA LEU A 77 -1.03 -6.80 -16.08
C LEU A 77 -1.19 -6.92 -17.59
N GLN A 78 -2.18 -7.69 -18.01
CA GLN A 78 -2.52 -7.90 -19.41
C GLN A 78 -3.84 -7.20 -19.76
N PRO A 79 -4.01 -6.72 -21.01
CA PRO A 79 -5.28 -6.19 -21.48
C PRO A 79 -6.41 -7.19 -21.27
N GLY A 80 -7.54 -6.70 -20.74
CA GLY A 80 -8.73 -7.51 -20.49
C GLY A 80 -8.77 -8.22 -19.14
N GLU A 81 -7.70 -8.15 -18.32
CA GLU A 81 -7.71 -8.75 -16.98
C GLU A 81 -8.65 -8.01 -16.00
N THR A 82 -9.17 -8.78 -15.06
CA THR A 82 -9.96 -8.28 -13.92
C THR A 82 -9.07 -8.22 -12.69
N VAL A 83 -8.88 -7.03 -12.14
CA VAL A 83 -7.92 -6.72 -11.07
C VAL A 83 -8.64 -6.21 -9.83
N LEU A 84 -8.16 -6.55 -8.64
CA LEU A 84 -8.56 -5.95 -7.37
C LEU A 84 -7.35 -5.30 -6.71
N ASP A 85 -7.49 -4.05 -6.28
CA ASP A 85 -6.55 -3.32 -5.45
C ASP A 85 -7.05 -3.32 -4.00
N LEU A 86 -6.37 -4.05 -3.11
CA LEU A 86 -6.71 -4.19 -1.69
C LEU A 86 -6.15 -3.01 -0.88
N GLY A 87 -7.03 -2.26 -0.23
CA GLY A 87 -6.68 -1.03 0.47
C GLY A 87 -6.24 0.05 -0.50
N CYS A 88 -7.07 0.34 -1.49
CA CYS A 88 -6.74 1.19 -2.63
C CYS A 88 -6.43 2.66 -2.27
N GLY A 89 -6.77 3.09 -1.03
CA GLY A 89 -6.51 4.44 -0.56
C GLY A 89 -7.01 5.51 -1.55
N GLY A 90 -6.14 6.45 -1.95
CA GLY A 90 -6.47 7.49 -2.94
C GLY A 90 -6.52 7.01 -4.40
N GLY A 91 -6.38 5.71 -4.67
CA GLY A 91 -6.63 5.10 -5.97
C GLY A 91 -5.44 5.06 -6.95
N VAL A 92 -4.20 5.29 -6.51
CA VAL A 92 -3.03 5.33 -7.41
C VAL A 92 -2.86 4.01 -8.15
N ASP A 93 -2.74 2.89 -7.42
CA ASP A 93 -2.52 1.56 -7.99
C ASP A 93 -3.70 1.14 -8.87
N ALA A 94 -4.94 1.43 -8.44
CA ALA A 94 -6.14 1.17 -9.22
C ALA A 94 -6.17 1.96 -10.54
N ILE A 95 -5.78 3.25 -10.54
CA ILE A 95 -5.72 4.08 -11.76
C ILE A 95 -4.66 3.57 -12.73
N ILE A 96 -3.47 3.21 -12.22
CA ILE A 96 -2.41 2.63 -13.05
C ILE A 96 -2.88 1.31 -13.66
N ALA A 97 -3.44 0.41 -12.83
CA ALA A 97 -3.98 -0.88 -13.27
C ALA A 97 -5.05 -0.72 -14.35
N SER A 98 -5.98 0.24 -14.18
CA SER A 98 -7.05 0.56 -15.13
C SER A 98 -6.50 0.88 -16.54
N ARG A 99 -5.42 1.65 -16.62
CA ARG A 99 -4.76 1.99 -17.88
C ARG A 99 -4.11 0.77 -18.55
N LEU A 100 -3.47 -0.08 -17.73
CA LEU A 100 -2.76 -1.25 -18.21
C LEU A 100 -3.69 -2.35 -18.72
N VAL A 101 -4.82 -2.59 -18.04
CA VAL A 101 -5.80 -3.59 -18.47
C VAL A 101 -6.69 -3.10 -19.62
N GLY A 102 -6.74 -1.78 -19.85
CA GLY A 102 -7.49 -1.18 -20.96
C GLY A 102 -9.02 -1.27 -20.79
N GLU A 103 -9.74 -0.84 -21.82
CA GLU A 103 -11.21 -0.72 -21.79
C GLU A 103 -11.96 -2.06 -21.63
N GLU A 104 -11.36 -3.15 -22.08
CA GLU A 104 -11.93 -4.52 -21.96
C GLU A 104 -11.66 -5.14 -20.59
N GLY A 105 -10.71 -4.57 -19.80
CA GLY A 105 -10.40 -5.00 -18.45
C GLY A 105 -11.25 -4.25 -17.42
N LYS A 106 -11.25 -4.80 -16.20
CA LYS A 106 -11.95 -4.20 -15.06
C LYS A 106 -11.06 -4.13 -13.84
N VAL A 107 -11.16 -3.04 -13.09
CA VAL A 107 -10.49 -2.88 -11.82
C VAL A 107 -11.51 -2.67 -10.71
N TYR A 108 -11.28 -3.31 -9.59
CA TYR A 108 -11.98 -3.04 -8.33
C TYR A 108 -10.98 -2.39 -7.37
N GLY A 109 -11.38 -1.34 -6.66
CA GLY A 109 -10.64 -0.75 -5.55
C GLY A 109 -11.40 -0.98 -4.26
N LEU A 110 -10.83 -1.71 -3.32
CA LEU A 110 -11.41 -1.97 -2.01
C LEU A 110 -10.71 -1.14 -0.93
N ASP A 111 -11.46 -0.42 -0.13
CA ASP A 111 -10.95 0.23 1.08
C ASP A 111 -12.01 0.23 2.18
N MET A 112 -11.59 0.18 3.44
CA MET A 112 -12.52 0.20 4.57
C MET A 112 -12.96 1.62 4.96
N THR A 113 -12.29 2.65 4.41
CA THR A 113 -12.47 4.05 4.79
C THR A 113 -13.32 4.76 3.74
N PRO A 114 -14.58 5.16 4.05
CA PRO A 114 -15.46 5.83 3.08
C PRO A 114 -14.84 7.06 2.44
N GLU A 115 -14.10 7.87 3.21
CA GLU A 115 -13.44 9.08 2.70
C GLU A 115 -12.31 8.75 1.70
N MET A 116 -11.62 7.60 1.85
CA MET A 116 -10.65 7.14 0.85
C MET A 116 -11.34 6.69 -0.43
N ILE A 117 -12.45 5.98 -0.34
CA ILE A 117 -13.26 5.57 -1.49
C ILE A 117 -13.75 6.80 -2.28
N GLU A 118 -14.25 7.84 -1.59
CA GLU A 118 -14.68 9.09 -2.23
C GLU A 118 -13.51 9.77 -2.94
N LEU A 119 -12.36 9.91 -2.26
CA LEU A 119 -11.14 10.50 -2.82
C LEU A 119 -10.65 9.71 -4.05
N ALA A 120 -10.61 8.36 -3.97
CA ALA A 120 -10.21 7.50 -5.07
C ALA A 120 -11.12 7.65 -6.29
N TYR A 121 -12.43 7.74 -6.06
CA TYR A 121 -13.41 7.97 -7.12
C TYR A 121 -13.19 9.32 -7.83
N GLU A 122 -13.02 10.41 -7.07
CA GLU A 122 -12.74 11.74 -7.63
C GLU A 122 -11.43 11.75 -8.44
N ASN A 123 -10.38 11.12 -7.91
CA ASN A 123 -9.10 10.99 -8.59
C ASN A 123 -9.21 10.19 -9.90
N SER A 124 -9.99 9.12 -9.91
CA SER A 124 -10.21 8.30 -11.11
C SER A 124 -10.97 9.07 -12.19
N LEU A 125 -12.00 9.81 -11.81
CA LEU A 125 -12.71 10.69 -12.75
C LEU A 125 -11.77 11.73 -13.37
N SER A 126 -10.93 12.35 -12.54
CA SER A 126 -9.96 13.35 -12.97
C SER A 126 -8.88 12.76 -13.88
N ALA A 127 -8.48 11.52 -13.65
CA ALA A 127 -7.52 10.77 -14.48
C ALA A 127 -8.16 10.18 -15.76
N GLY A 128 -9.48 10.27 -15.92
CA GLY A 128 -10.22 9.70 -17.06
C GLY A 128 -10.37 8.18 -17.01
N ALA A 129 -10.08 7.54 -15.87
CA ALA A 129 -10.26 6.11 -15.67
C ALA A 129 -11.75 5.78 -15.46
N ARG A 130 -12.33 4.90 -16.31
CA ARG A 130 -13.78 4.62 -16.32
C ARG A 130 -14.12 3.16 -16.05
N ASN A 131 -13.14 2.28 -16.04
CA ASN A 131 -13.29 0.85 -15.82
C ASN A 131 -12.92 0.44 -14.39
N ILE A 132 -13.01 1.38 -13.43
CA ILE A 132 -12.78 1.14 -12.00
C ILE A 132 -14.12 1.20 -11.27
N GLU A 133 -14.36 0.22 -10.40
CA GLU A 133 -15.45 0.17 -9.42
C GLU A 133 -14.85 0.19 -8.02
N TYR A 134 -15.26 1.15 -7.20
CA TYR A 134 -14.81 1.25 -5.82
C TYR A 134 -15.81 0.63 -4.85
N ILE A 135 -15.31 -0.13 -3.88
CA ILE A 135 -16.10 -0.91 -2.93
C ILE A 135 -15.62 -0.57 -1.52
N GLU A 136 -16.52 -0.14 -0.67
CA GLU A 136 -16.26 -0.04 0.77
C GLU A 136 -16.33 -1.44 1.39
N GLY A 137 -15.26 -1.88 2.06
CA GLY A 137 -15.21 -3.21 2.66
C GLY A 137 -13.90 -3.53 3.32
N LEU A 138 -13.84 -4.71 3.91
CA LEU A 138 -12.67 -5.21 4.63
C LEU A 138 -11.90 -6.20 3.75
N ILE A 139 -10.58 -6.17 3.88
CA ILE A 139 -9.72 -7.14 3.17
C ILE A 139 -9.85 -8.56 3.73
N GLU A 140 -10.37 -8.69 4.96
CA GLU A 140 -10.69 -9.97 5.61
C GLU A 140 -12.06 -10.55 5.20
N ASP A 141 -12.89 -9.77 4.47
CA ASP A 141 -14.23 -10.18 3.99
C ASP A 141 -14.53 -9.44 2.68
N ILE A 142 -13.92 -9.91 1.58
CA ILE A 142 -13.99 -9.26 0.26
C ILE A 142 -15.35 -9.54 -0.37
N PRO A 143 -16.17 -8.50 -0.69
CA PRO A 143 -17.53 -8.67 -1.21
C PRO A 143 -17.55 -8.97 -2.73
N LEU A 144 -16.75 -9.95 -3.14
CA LEU A 144 -16.68 -10.47 -4.51
C LEU A 144 -16.79 -11.99 -4.48
N ASP A 145 -17.34 -12.57 -5.55
CA ASP A 145 -17.50 -14.01 -5.68
C ASP A 145 -16.17 -14.74 -5.85
N ASP A 146 -16.14 -16.03 -5.50
CA ASP A 146 -14.98 -16.91 -5.65
C ASP A 146 -14.52 -16.98 -7.11
N GLY A 147 -13.22 -16.90 -7.34
CA GLY A 147 -12.64 -17.10 -8.66
C GLY A 147 -13.06 -16.06 -9.71
N THR A 148 -13.28 -14.84 -9.28
CA THR A 148 -13.69 -13.73 -10.16
C THR A 148 -12.50 -13.01 -10.80
N LEU A 149 -11.36 -12.95 -10.10
CA LEU A 149 -10.25 -12.06 -10.42
C LEU A 149 -9.08 -12.80 -11.07
N ASP A 150 -8.42 -12.14 -12.01
CA ASP A 150 -7.15 -12.58 -12.58
C ASP A 150 -5.97 -12.17 -11.70
N VAL A 151 -6.07 -10.99 -11.07
CA VAL A 151 -5.02 -10.40 -10.25
C VAL A 151 -5.59 -9.73 -9.01
N VAL A 152 -4.90 -9.93 -7.88
CA VAL A 152 -5.09 -9.13 -6.66
C VAL A 152 -3.80 -8.39 -6.37
N LEU A 153 -3.89 -7.07 -6.21
CA LEU A 153 -2.79 -6.18 -5.82
C LEU A 153 -2.95 -5.77 -4.35
N SER A 154 -1.84 -5.45 -3.70
CA SER A 154 -1.84 -4.81 -2.38
C SER A 154 -0.55 -4.01 -2.16
N ASN A 155 -0.65 -2.86 -1.53
CA ASN A 155 0.50 -2.01 -1.25
C ASN A 155 0.53 -1.56 0.21
N CYS A 156 1.31 -2.25 1.05
CA CYS A 156 1.48 -1.98 2.49
C CYS A 156 0.20 -2.11 3.33
N VAL A 157 -0.74 -2.98 2.96
CA VAL A 157 -2.03 -3.12 3.64
C VAL A 157 -2.12 -4.39 4.48
N ILE A 158 -1.54 -5.52 4.03
CA ILE A 158 -1.64 -6.81 4.72
C ILE A 158 -1.13 -6.71 6.17
N ASN A 159 -0.03 -6.00 6.39
CA ASN A 159 0.51 -5.77 7.73
C ASN A 159 -0.38 -4.90 8.63
N LEU A 160 -1.37 -4.20 8.09
CA LEU A 160 -2.34 -3.41 8.88
C LEU A 160 -3.51 -4.26 9.37
N SER A 161 -3.77 -5.41 8.75
CA SER A 161 -4.85 -6.32 9.12
C SER A 161 -4.70 -6.86 10.55
N ASP A 162 -5.81 -6.93 11.27
CA ASP A 162 -5.91 -7.60 12.57
C ASP A 162 -5.96 -9.14 12.41
N ASP A 163 -6.35 -9.65 11.21
CA ASP A 163 -6.38 -11.08 10.86
C ASP A 163 -5.77 -11.31 9.45
N ARG A 164 -4.44 -11.29 9.39
CA ARG A 164 -3.69 -11.51 8.14
C ARG A 164 -4.01 -12.86 7.47
N PRO A 165 -4.18 -13.98 8.21
CA PRO A 165 -4.65 -15.22 7.61
C PRO A 165 -5.99 -15.10 6.90
N ALA A 166 -6.96 -14.38 7.48
CA ALA A 166 -8.25 -14.15 6.83
C ALA A 166 -8.10 -13.31 5.57
N ALA A 167 -7.35 -12.20 5.62
CA ALA A 167 -7.11 -11.34 4.47
C ALA A 167 -6.44 -12.10 3.30
N LEU A 168 -5.42 -12.89 3.57
CA LEU A 168 -4.74 -13.70 2.55
C LEU A 168 -5.63 -14.83 2.02
N ARG A 169 -6.48 -15.44 2.88
CA ARG A 169 -7.46 -16.44 2.43
C ARG A 169 -8.50 -15.86 1.51
N GLU A 170 -8.99 -14.67 1.79
CA GLU A 170 -9.92 -13.95 0.93
C GLU A 170 -9.27 -13.57 -0.40
N ALA A 171 -8.03 -13.06 -0.38
CA ALA A 171 -7.28 -12.81 -1.61
C ALA A 171 -7.14 -14.08 -2.48
N ALA A 172 -6.85 -15.24 -1.86
CA ALA A 172 -6.81 -16.51 -2.57
C ALA A 172 -8.18 -16.94 -3.06
N ARG A 173 -9.27 -16.75 -2.28
CA ARG A 173 -10.64 -17.13 -2.63
C ARG A 173 -11.14 -16.45 -3.90
N VAL A 174 -10.95 -15.14 -3.99
CA VAL A 174 -11.46 -14.33 -5.11
C VAL A 174 -10.66 -14.48 -6.40
N LEU A 175 -9.41 -14.98 -6.33
CA LEU A 175 -8.60 -15.26 -7.50
C LEU A 175 -9.12 -16.47 -8.27
N LYS A 176 -9.08 -16.42 -9.59
CA LYS A 176 -9.28 -17.58 -10.48
C LYS A 176 -8.16 -18.61 -10.28
N PRO A 177 -8.38 -19.90 -10.59
CA PRO A 177 -7.27 -20.84 -10.72
C PRO A 177 -6.22 -20.32 -11.70
N GLY A 178 -4.95 -20.27 -11.26
CA GLY A 178 -3.85 -19.67 -12.02
C GLY A 178 -3.74 -18.16 -11.94
N GLY A 179 -4.66 -17.48 -11.26
CA GLY A 179 -4.57 -16.06 -10.92
C GLY A 179 -3.41 -15.76 -9.96
N ARG A 180 -3.02 -14.50 -9.87
CA ARG A 180 -1.86 -14.08 -9.07
C ARG A 180 -2.18 -12.97 -8.07
N PHE A 181 -1.58 -13.09 -6.90
CA PHE A 181 -1.54 -12.08 -5.86
C PHE A 181 -0.17 -11.40 -5.90
N VAL A 182 -0.14 -10.09 -6.04
CA VAL A 182 1.10 -9.31 -6.07
C VAL A 182 1.03 -8.21 -5.02
N VAL A 183 1.93 -8.29 -4.04
CA VAL A 183 1.94 -7.37 -2.92
C VAL A 183 3.30 -6.76 -2.70
N SER A 184 3.34 -5.45 -2.48
CA SER A 184 4.46 -4.76 -1.86
C SER A 184 4.19 -4.64 -0.37
N ASP A 185 5.09 -5.15 0.46
CA ASP A 185 4.95 -5.03 1.91
C ASP A 185 6.31 -4.89 2.61
N ILE A 186 6.28 -4.52 3.88
CA ILE A 186 7.47 -4.41 4.71
C ILE A 186 7.60 -5.67 5.55
N VAL A 187 8.79 -6.27 5.51
CA VAL A 187 9.07 -7.53 6.22
C VAL A 187 10.31 -7.42 7.08
N GLU A 188 10.44 -8.37 7.98
CA GLU A 188 11.63 -8.62 8.77
C GLU A 188 12.49 -9.67 8.04
N PHE A 189 13.73 -9.28 7.66
CA PHE A 189 14.71 -10.17 7.03
C PHE A 189 15.46 -11.01 8.07
N GLU A 190 15.79 -10.38 9.20
CA GLU A 190 16.44 -10.99 10.35
C GLU A 190 15.73 -10.57 11.64
N PRO A 191 15.75 -11.38 12.70
CA PRO A 191 15.08 -11.03 13.95
C PRO A 191 15.56 -9.69 14.52
N LEU A 192 14.60 -8.77 14.73
CA LEU A 192 14.85 -7.53 15.45
C LEU A 192 14.98 -7.79 16.95
N PRO A 193 15.83 -7.03 17.66
CA PRO A 193 15.80 -7.01 19.12
C PRO A 193 14.39 -6.63 19.62
N ASP A 194 13.86 -7.36 20.61
CA ASP A 194 12.50 -7.14 21.11
C ASP A 194 12.25 -5.69 21.56
N VAL A 195 13.28 -5.06 22.17
CA VAL A 195 13.22 -3.67 22.63
C VAL A 195 13.15 -2.65 21.49
N ALA A 196 13.55 -3.03 20.26
CA ALA A 196 13.54 -2.15 19.10
C ALA A 196 12.32 -2.36 18.19
N ARG A 197 11.70 -3.55 18.22
CA ARG A 197 10.68 -3.99 17.28
C ARG A 197 9.54 -2.97 17.13
N GLY A 198 8.99 -2.49 18.23
CA GLY A 198 7.89 -1.52 18.23
C GLY A 198 8.26 -0.19 17.57
N ASP A 199 9.42 0.35 17.92
CA ASP A 199 9.90 1.63 17.37
C ASP A 199 10.26 1.51 15.89
N VAL A 200 10.90 0.40 15.47
CA VAL A 200 11.20 0.13 14.05
C VAL A 200 9.92 -0.02 13.23
N CYS A 201 8.91 -0.74 13.74
CA CYS A 201 7.60 -0.84 13.08
C CYS A 201 6.96 0.54 12.87
N ILE A 202 6.99 1.41 13.88
CA ILE A 202 6.44 2.77 13.79
C ILE A 202 7.21 3.57 12.73
N ILE A 203 8.54 3.53 12.72
CA ILE A 203 9.37 4.22 11.71
C ILE A 203 9.06 3.69 10.32
N ALA A 204 8.99 2.38 10.15
CA ALA A 204 8.67 1.75 8.89
C ALA A 204 7.26 2.06 8.39
N GLY A 205 6.28 2.25 9.29
CA GLY A 205 4.88 2.53 8.96
C GLY A 205 3.96 1.32 9.10
N THR A 206 4.43 0.24 9.74
CA THR A 206 3.67 -0.99 9.96
C THR A 206 3.19 -1.06 11.42
N THR A 207 2.14 -0.33 11.75
CA THR A 207 1.70 -0.16 13.15
C THR A 207 1.20 -1.44 13.82
N ASN A 208 0.85 -2.46 13.06
CA ASN A 208 0.40 -3.78 13.55
C ASN A 208 1.50 -4.87 13.47
N GLY A 209 2.77 -4.45 13.38
CA GLY A 209 3.92 -5.34 13.26
C GLY A 209 4.23 -5.73 11.81
N MET A 210 5.32 -6.48 11.63
CA MET A 210 5.77 -7.04 10.35
C MET A 210 5.84 -8.56 10.46
N LEU A 211 5.56 -9.24 9.35
CA LEU A 211 5.90 -10.66 9.21
C LEU A 211 7.38 -10.80 8.84
N SER A 212 8.02 -11.89 9.27
CA SER A 212 9.27 -12.31 8.65
C SER A 212 9.00 -12.92 7.26
N ILE A 213 10.01 -13.00 6.41
CA ILE A 213 9.89 -13.65 5.10
C ILE A 213 9.36 -15.07 5.24
N ASP A 214 9.92 -15.85 6.17
CA ASP A 214 9.51 -17.24 6.38
C ASP A 214 8.06 -17.34 6.86
N ALA A 215 7.65 -16.47 7.79
CA ALA A 215 6.28 -16.45 8.28
C ALA A 215 5.29 -16.06 7.17
N TYR A 216 5.67 -15.15 6.28
CA TYR A 216 4.85 -14.75 5.13
C TYR A 216 4.71 -15.91 4.14
N ALA A 217 5.83 -16.61 3.82
CA ALA A 217 5.83 -17.75 2.92
C ALA A 217 4.96 -18.91 3.43
N VAL A 218 5.11 -19.25 4.72
CA VAL A 218 4.31 -20.31 5.37
C VAL A 218 2.82 -19.94 5.32
N LEU A 219 2.49 -18.68 5.63
CA LEU A 219 1.10 -18.24 5.65
C LEU A 219 0.46 -18.27 4.25
N LEU A 220 1.20 -17.91 3.20
CA LEU A 220 0.72 -18.01 1.82
C LEU A 220 0.42 -19.47 1.44
N GLU A 221 1.29 -20.42 1.82
CA GLU A 221 1.07 -21.84 1.58
C GLU A 221 -0.17 -22.36 2.33
N GLU A 222 -0.31 -22.00 3.61
CA GLU A 222 -1.44 -22.43 4.46
C GLU A 222 -2.80 -21.95 3.94
N VAL A 223 -2.87 -20.78 3.31
CA VAL A 223 -4.13 -20.24 2.75
C VAL A 223 -4.41 -20.71 1.32
N GLY A 224 -3.52 -21.50 0.71
CA GLY A 224 -3.79 -22.20 -0.55
C GLY A 224 -3.10 -21.62 -1.80
N PHE A 225 -2.11 -20.74 -1.66
CA PHE A 225 -1.27 -20.38 -2.79
C PHE A 225 -0.31 -21.54 -3.12
N SER A 226 -0.24 -21.91 -4.40
CA SER A 226 0.53 -23.08 -4.87
C SER A 226 2.03 -22.77 -5.02
N ARG A 227 2.39 -21.50 -5.17
CA ARG A 227 3.76 -21.01 -5.37
C ARG A 227 3.84 -19.55 -4.95
N ALA A 228 4.96 -19.17 -4.36
CA ALA A 228 5.26 -17.75 -4.08
C ALA A 228 6.72 -17.43 -4.38
N THR A 229 6.99 -16.18 -4.80
CA THR A 229 8.32 -15.57 -4.83
C THR A 229 8.32 -14.35 -3.93
N ILE A 230 9.38 -14.15 -3.15
CA ILE A 230 9.55 -12.97 -2.27
C ILE A 230 10.89 -12.33 -2.62
N GLU A 231 10.83 -11.15 -3.20
CA GLU A 231 12.00 -10.42 -3.68
C GLU A 231 12.25 -9.16 -2.87
N PRO A 232 13.39 -9.02 -2.17
CA PRO A 232 13.76 -7.77 -1.53
C PRO A 232 13.88 -6.63 -2.55
N LYS A 233 13.31 -5.48 -2.24
CA LYS A 233 13.42 -4.26 -3.05
C LYS A 233 14.26 -3.20 -2.35
N THR A 234 14.01 -2.94 -1.08
CA THR A 234 14.77 -1.97 -0.30
C THR A 234 15.12 -2.56 1.05
N VAL A 235 16.40 -2.57 1.38
CA VAL A 235 16.90 -2.94 2.72
C VAL A 235 17.04 -1.65 3.54
N TYR A 236 16.45 -1.63 4.73
CA TYR A 236 16.49 -0.44 5.58
C TYR A 236 17.78 -0.43 6.43
N SER A 237 18.81 0.25 5.91
CA SER A 237 19.98 0.62 6.70
C SER A 237 19.60 1.60 7.81
N ILE A 238 20.53 1.84 8.75
CA ILE A 238 20.30 2.83 9.79
C ILE A 238 20.04 4.23 9.21
N ASP A 239 20.69 4.57 8.08
CA ASP A 239 20.50 5.86 7.41
C ASP A 239 19.12 5.96 6.80
N VAL A 240 18.62 4.88 6.16
CA VAL A 240 17.25 4.82 5.62
C VAL A 240 16.21 4.93 6.75
N LEU A 241 16.43 4.27 7.88
CA LEU A 241 15.55 4.41 9.04
C LEU A 241 15.56 5.84 9.60
N HIS A 242 16.72 6.49 9.63
CA HIS A 242 16.85 7.89 10.02
C HIS A 242 16.05 8.82 9.10
N GLU A 243 16.23 8.69 7.78
CA GLU A 243 15.50 9.49 6.79
C GLU A 243 13.98 9.29 6.90
N LYS A 244 13.53 8.03 7.03
CA LYS A 244 12.11 7.72 7.24
C LYS A 244 11.57 8.34 8.52
N ALA A 245 12.30 8.25 9.62
CA ALA A 245 11.91 8.85 10.89
C ALA A 245 11.84 10.37 10.81
N GLN A 246 12.81 11.00 10.15
CA GLN A 246 12.83 12.44 9.94
C GLN A 246 11.63 12.91 9.11
N ARG A 247 11.39 12.28 7.94
CA ARG A 247 10.27 12.60 7.05
C ARG A 247 8.91 12.42 7.73
N LYS A 248 8.73 11.36 8.51
CA LYS A 248 7.46 11.04 9.18
C LYS A 248 7.29 11.70 10.57
N GLY A 249 8.23 12.58 10.98
CA GLY A 249 8.19 13.22 12.31
C GLY A 249 8.30 12.22 13.47
N ARG A 250 9.05 11.11 13.26
CA ARG A 250 9.18 9.99 14.21
C ARG A 250 10.60 9.88 14.81
N MET A 251 11.31 11.00 14.88
CA MET A 251 12.68 11.03 15.40
C MET A 251 12.83 10.52 16.83
N GLU A 252 11.82 10.69 17.67
CA GLU A 252 11.83 10.12 19.03
C GLU A 252 11.95 8.59 19.04
N HIS A 253 11.34 7.90 18.05
CA HIS A 253 11.45 6.45 17.87
C HIS A 253 12.84 6.07 17.36
N PHE A 254 13.40 6.86 16.42
CA PHE A 254 14.73 6.63 15.89
C PHE A 254 15.81 6.76 16.99
N GLU A 255 15.73 7.78 17.84
CA GLU A 255 16.67 7.97 18.95
C GLU A 255 16.72 6.78 19.93
N ARG A 256 15.63 6.02 20.05
CA ARG A 256 15.59 4.80 20.88
C ARG A 256 16.25 3.58 20.24
N VAL A 257 16.37 3.56 18.91
CA VAL A 257 16.87 2.39 18.18
C VAL A 257 18.18 2.59 17.43
N LYS A 258 18.67 3.82 17.29
CA LYS A 258 19.86 4.16 16.48
C LYS A 258 21.14 3.42 16.87
N ASP A 259 21.30 3.07 18.15
CA ASP A 259 22.46 2.38 18.70
C ASP A 259 22.22 0.86 18.87
N LEU A 260 21.07 0.37 18.44
CA LEU A 260 20.72 -1.05 18.50
C LEU A 260 21.00 -1.74 17.16
N ASP A 261 21.10 -3.07 17.18
CA ASP A 261 21.33 -3.90 16.00
C ASP A 261 20.04 -4.05 15.17
N VAL A 262 19.68 -2.99 14.42
CA VAL A 262 18.47 -2.92 13.59
C VAL A 262 18.75 -2.69 12.10
N SER A 263 19.99 -2.27 11.78
CA SER A 263 20.37 -1.94 10.40
C SER A 263 20.35 -3.19 9.51
N GLY A 264 19.65 -3.11 8.38
CA GLY A 264 19.57 -4.19 7.40
C GLY A 264 18.60 -5.32 7.74
N LYS A 265 17.95 -5.27 8.91
CA LYS A 265 17.06 -6.35 9.37
C LYS A 265 15.63 -6.26 8.88
N THR A 266 15.26 -5.15 8.29
CA THR A 266 13.91 -4.91 7.75
C THR A 266 13.99 -4.26 6.38
N GLY A 267 12.92 -4.31 5.63
CA GLY A 267 12.84 -3.65 4.33
C GLY A 267 11.57 -3.95 3.59
N SER A 268 11.43 -3.38 2.40
CA SER A 268 10.32 -3.68 1.52
C SER A 268 10.64 -4.86 0.60
N VAL A 269 9.61 -5.64 0.32
CA VAL A 269 9.65 -6.76 -0.63
C VAL A 269 8.53 -6.64 -1.64
N ILE A 270 8.69 -7.27 -2.79
CA ILE A 270 7.58 -7.66 -3.66
C ILE A 270 7.37 -9.16 -3.50
N ILE A 271 6.14 -9.54 -3.24
CA ILE A 271 5.69 -10.91 -3.17
C ILE A 271 4.76 -11.18 -4.35
N THR A 272 5.01 -12.23 -5.11
CA THR A 272 4.09 -12.73 -6.12
C THR A 272 3.72 -14.16 -5.76
N ALA A 273 2.42 -14.42 -5.57
CA ALA A 273 1.91 -15.73 -5.26
C ALA A 273 0.81 -16.15 -6.25
N TRP A 274 0.71 -17.43 -6.57
CA TRP A 274 -0.24 -17.98 -7.56
C TRP A 274 -1.20 -18.95 -6.90
N ARG A 275 -2.48 -18.80 -7.26
CA ARG A 275 -3.53 -19.73 -6.83
C ARG A 275 -3.50 -21.06 -7.59
#